data_298d55bb484c1b93325f3545bc99691a
#
_entry.id   298d55bb484c1b93325f3545bc99691a
#
_cell.length_a   1.000
_cell.length_b   1.000
_cell.length_c   1.000
_cell.angle_alpha   90.00
_cell.angle_beta   90.00
_cell.angle_gamma   90.00
#
_symmetry.space_group_name_H-M   'P 1'
#
loop_
_entity.id
_entity.type
_entity.pdbx_description
1 polymer ?
#
loop_
_entity_poly.entity_id
_entity_poly.type
_entity_poly.pdbx_seq_one_letter_code
_entity_poly.pdbx_strand_id
1 'polypeptide(L)'
;MSFTRTLRAVGGAVVAGALLFGAAPTALADEIRDAQWPLKAFDAESVWKESTGKGVTVAVVDDPVYGNHPDLKGNVIPGKSFIDGGRGDQESTKDHGTAMASIIAGHGHGAGDADGVMGLAPDAKILPIGSPEFGAGVDDSDLDDWIRYAVEHDASVVNMSIVPASLSDADKEALAYASQKDVLVVVGAGNDGAAKLGELASYPGVVTVGAVDKTGEIWAKSTSGSQMMLSAPGVQITSASSERSDYPYRRGSGTSDSTAYVSAAAALLRSKFPDLTAGQIANRLVKTAALPKGKEDLQLPDPHYGYGIIRPYSALTQEIPAGSKNGPLKTPKTDPAGGAAAPGASGGDQASEKEDSGLGIGAIVGIAAGVLVVVVIIAIVIVVARKKDGHNGPPPGGPGGFGGPGGPGFPQQPGPYAQQPGPYQQQPGGPSFPPAPPAQPPGQ
;
A
#
# COMPACT_ATOMS: atom_id res chain seq x y z
N MET A 1 -57.86 31.49 28.58
CA MET A 1 -56.44 31.93 28.58
C MET A 1 -55.45 30.75 28.77
N SER A 2 -55.73 29.55 28.30
CA SER A 2 -54.90 28.38 28.63
C SER A 2 -54.27 27.72 27.38
N PHE A 3 -54.89 27.84 26.23
CA PHE A 3 -54.46 27.13 25.01
C PHE A 3 -53.17 27.72 24.35
N THR A 4 -52.98 29.02 24.41
CA THR A 4 -51.82 29.72 23.80
C THR A 4 -50.53 29.57 24.62
N ARG A 5 -50.60 29.26 25.91
CA ARG A 5 -49.40 28.99 26.75
C ARG A 5 -48.87 27.58 26.54
N THR A 6 -49.77 26.61 26.31
CA THR A 6 -49.37 25.20 26.02
C THR A 6 -48.73 25.07 24.66
N LEU A 7 -49.21 25.77 23.62
CA LEU A 7 -48.57 25.74 22.28
C LEU A 7 -47.15 26.37 22.26
N ARG A 8 -46.92 27.41 23.09
CA ARG A 8 -45.58 28.02 23.18
C ARG A 8 -44.60 27.15 23.96
N ALA A 9 -45.04 26.36 24.94
CA ALA A 9 -44.20 25.43 25.68
C ALA A 9 -43.80 24.20 24.83
N VAL A 10 -44.75 23.68 24.03
CA VAL A 10 -44.46 22.54 23.12
C VAL A 10 -43.59 22.97 21.96
N GLY A 11 -43.79 24.16 21.37
CA GLY A 11 -42.93 24.70 20.31
C GLY A 11 -41.50 24.97 20.78
N GLY A 12 -41.32 25.46 22.02
CA GLY A 12 -39.99 25.68 22.60
C GLY A 12 -39.24 24.40 22.92
N ALA A 13 -39.92 23.34 23.35
CA ALA A 13 -39.31 22.04 23.62
C ALA A 13 -38.88 21.29 22.35
N VAL A 14 -39.65 21.42 21.23
CA VAL A 14 -39.31 20.82 19.94
C VAL A 14 -38.11 21.53 19.30
N VAL A 15 -38.01 22.86 19.39
CA VAL A 15 -36.86 23.62 18.87
C VAL A 15 -35.62 23.40 19.73
N ALA A 16 -35.72 23.32 21.05
CA ALA A 16 -34.62 22.99 21.93
C ALA A 16 -34.15 21.52 21.74
N GLY A 17 -35.08 20.58 21.52
CA GLY A 17 -34.77 19.20 21.19
C GLY A 17 -34.05 19.04 19.82
N ALA A 18 -34.50 19.78 18.81
CA ALA A 18 -33.86 19.77 17.48
C ALA A 18 -32.45 20.40 17.49
N LEU A 19 -32.20 21.41 18.35
CA LEU A 19 -30.88 22.01 18.53
C LEU A 19 -29.93 21.12 19.34
N LEU A 20 -30.44 20.26 20.24
CA LEU A 20 -29.64 19.31 21.00
C LEU A 20 -29.29 18.04 20.22
N PHE A 21 -30.11 17.65 19.23
CA PHE A 21 -29.80 16.54 18.34
C PHE A 21 -28.91 16.93 17.13
N GLY A 22 -28.74 18.23 16.84
CA GLY A 22 -27.86 18.73 15.78
C GLY A 22 -26.43 19.08 16.25
N ALA A 23 -26.10 18.87 17.52
CA ALA A 23 -24.81 19.31 18.08
C ALA A 23 -23.99 18.17 18.73
N ALA A 24 -24.04 16.95 18.18
CA ALA A 24 -23.13 15.89 18.58
C ALA A 24 -23.02 14.87 17.41
N PRO A 25 -21.85 14.39 17.06
CA PRO A 25 -20.50 14.51 17.62
C PRO A 25 -19.41 14.91 16.58
N THR A 26 -19.22 16.17 16.32
CA THR A 26 -18.08 16.64 15.52
C THR A 26 -16.75 16.64 16.29
N ALA A 27 -16.81 16.57 17.62
CA ALA A 27 -15.61 16.73 18.46
C ALA A 27 -14.60 15.57 18.37
N LEU A 28 -15.04 14.32 18.18
CA LEU A 28 -14.12 13.18 18.10
C LEU A 28 -13.49 13.03 16.70
N ALA A 29 -14.21 13.42 15.67
CA ALA A 29 -13.74 13.39 14.30
C ALA A 29 -12.59 14.38 14.07
N ASP A 30 -12.74 15.60 14.57
CA ASP A 30 -11.70 16.62 14.50
C ASP A 30 -10.41 16.20 15.22
N GLU A 31 -10.52 15.47 16.35
CA GLU A 31 -9.34 15.02 17.10
C GLU A 31 -8.47 14.03 16.30
N ILE A 32 -9.04 13.10 15.56
CA ILE A 32 -8.29 12.13 14.76
C ILE A 32 -7.60 12.81 13.57
N ARG A 33 -8.35 13.62 12.81
CA ARG A 33 -7.81 14.38 11.68
C ARG A 33 -6.76 15.40 12.13
N ASP A 34 -7.01 16.08 13.24
CA ASP A 34 -6.08 17.05 13.82
C ASP A 34 -4.80 16.41 14.34
N ALA A 35 -4.86 15.16 14.78
CA ALA A 35 -3.70 14.40 15.20
C ALA A 35 -2.80 13.95 14.03
N GLN A 36 -3.28 14.04 12.78
CA GLN A 36 -2.51 13.74 11.57
C GLN A 36 -1.58 14.90 11.20
N TRP A 37 -0.59 15.19 12.05
CA TRP A 37 0.36 16.27 11.86
C TRP A 37 1.10 16.25 10.49
N PRO A 38 1.36 15.07 9.85
CA PRO A 38 2.03 15.05 8.55
C PRO A 38 1.23 15.71 7.45
N LEU A 39 -0.10 15.59 7.46
CA LEU A 39 -0.95 16.24 6.45
C LEU A 39 -0.86 17.76 6.52
N LYS A 40 -0.78 18.32 7.75
CA LYS A 40 -0.53 19.76 7.95
C LYS A 40 0.87 20.15 7.49
N ALA A 41 1.89 19.34 7.78
CA ALA A 41 3.27 19.60 7.38
C ALA A 41 3.47 19.55 5.85
N PHE A 42 2.71 18.72 5.14
CA PHE A 42 2.72 18.60 3.69
C PHE A 42 1.86 19.64 2.96
N ASP A 43 1.03 20.40 3.68
CA ASP A 43 -0.04 21.21 3.10
C ASP A 43 -0.94 20.34 2.19
N ALA A 44 -1.49 19.29 2.76
CA ALA A 44 -2.19 18.24 2.03
C ALA A 44 -3.37 18.77 1.20
N GLU A 45 -4.06 19.80 1.66
CA GLU A 45 -5.15 20.44 0.89
C GLU A 45 -4.63 21.04 -0.44
N SER A 46 -3.45 21.62 -0.43
CA SER A 46 -2.82 22.11 -1.66
C SER A 46 -2.31 20.96 -2.53
N VAL A 47 -1.80 19.90 -1.93
CA VAL A 47 -1.41 18.65 -2.63
C VAL A 47 -2.59 18.06 -3.37
N TRP A 48 -3.76 17.92 -2.71
CA TRP A 48 -4.96 17.30 -3.30
C TRP A 48 -5.60 18.10 -4.43
N LYS A 49 -5.36 19.41 -4.49
CA LYS A 49 -5.74 20.21 -5.67
C LYS A 49 -4.94 19.85 -6.92
N GLU A 50 -3.73 19.33 -6.72
CA GLU A 50 -2.82 18.95 -7.82
C GLU A 50 -2.99 17.49 -8.23
N SER A 51 -3.16 16.59 -7.26
CA SER A 51 -3.37 15.14 -7.47
C SER A 51 -3.90 14.48 -6.20
N THR A 52 -4.78 13.50 -6.36
CA THR A 52 -5.31 12.65 -5.28
C THR A 52 -4.85 11.19 -5.39
N GLY A 53 -4.00 10.88 -6.37
CA GLY A 53 -3.55 9.51 -6.63
C GLY A 53 -4.54 8.67 -7.45
N LYS A 54 -5.59 9.29 -8.01
CA LYS A 54 -6.63 8.61 -8.77
C LYS A 54 -6.05 7.82 -9.94
N GLY A 55 -6.52 6.58 -10.09
CA GLY A 55 -6.11 5.67 -11.17
C GLY A 55 -4.79 4.93 -10.91
N VAL A 56 -4.20 5.09 -9.71
CA VAL A 56 -2.96 4.42 -9.34
C VAL A 56 -3.25 3.32 -8.32
N THR A 57 -2.66 2.15 -8.50
CA THR A 57 -2.66 1.05 -7.54
C THR A 57 -1.33 1.00 -6.80
N VAL A 58 -1.40 0.99 -5.47
CA VAL A 58 -0.26 0.78 -4.57
C VAL A 58 -0.42 -0.59 -3.92
N ALA A 59 0.51 -1.51 -4.16
CA ALA A 59 0.57 -2.75 -3.42
C ALA A 59 1.15 -2.50 -2.03
N VAL A 60 0.51 -3.02 -1.00
CA VAL A 60 0.96 -2.99 0.40
C VAL A 60 1.33 -4.41 0.79
N VAL A 61 2.64 -4.68 0.88
CA VAL A 61 3.20 -5.95 1.34
C VAL A 61 3.40 -5.86 2.85
N ASP A 62 2.48 -6.47 3.60
CA ASP A 62 2.35 -6.31 5.05
C ASP A 62 1.45 -7.42 5.62
N ASP A 63 1.03 -7.33 6.88
CA ASP A 63 -0.11 -8.12 7.34
C ASP A 63 -1.40 -7.72 6.58
N PRO A 64 -2.42 -8.60 6.52
CA PRO A 64 -3.65 -8.32 5.78
C PRO A 64 -4.29 -7.00 6.18
N VAL A 65 -4.91 -6.32 5.23
CA VAL A 65 -5.55 -5.01 5.41
C VAL A 65 -7.03 -5.20 5.74
N TYR A 66 -7.53 -4.53 6.78
CA TYR A 66 -8.96 -4.46 7.04
C TYR A 66 -9.67 -3.56 6.02
N GLY A 67 -10.04 -4.15 4.87
CA GLY A 67 -10.61 -3.43 3.72
C GLY A 67 -12.00 -2.85 3.96
N ASN A 68 -12.69 -3.27 5.04
CA ASN A 68 -14.00 -2.72 5.44
C ASN A 68 -13.88 -1.56 6.44
N HIS A 69 -12.67 -1.14 6.82
CA HIS A 69 -12.49 0.03 7.67
C HIS A 69 -13.21 1.23 7.05
N PRO A 70 -13.99 2.02 7.81
CA PRO A 70 -14.76 3.15 7.26
C PRO A 70 -13.94 4.08 6.37
N ASP A 71 -12.69 4.36 6.75
CA ASP A 71 -11.79 5.26 6.02
C ASP A 71 -11.09 4.62 4.81
N LEU A 72 -11.25 3.32 4.59
CA LEU A 72 -10.59 2.58 3.51
C LEU A 72 -11.56 1.92 2.54
N LYS A 73 -12.83 1.81 2.96
CA LYS A 73 -13.85 1.08 2.21
C LYS A 73 -14.02 1.63 0.79
N GLY A 74 -13.79 0.75 -0.20
CA GLY A 74 -13.86 1.12 -1.61
C GLY A 74 -12.51 1.52 -2.21
N ASN A 75 -11.48 1.82 -1.39
CA ASN A 75 -10.12 2.03 -1.87
C ASN A 75 -9.27 0.76 -1.80
N VAL A 76 -9.61 -0.20 -0.94
CA VAL A 76 -8.95 -1.50 -0.89
C VAL A 76 -9.60 -2.43 -1.89
N ILE A 77 -8.82 -2.95 -2.83
CA ILE A 77 -9.25 -3.95 -3.80
C ILE A 77 -8.91 -5.37 -3.29
N PRO A 78 -9.57 -6.42 -3.79
CA PRO A 78 -9.20 -7.78 -3.42
C PRO A 78 -7.73 -8.04 -3.72
N GLY A 79 -6.99 -8.50 -2.71
CA GLY A 79 -5.61 -8.93 -2.81
C GLY A 79 -5.45 -10.38 -2.40
N LYS A 80 -4.24 -10.80 -2.08
CA LYS A 80 -3.92 -12.16 -1.68
C LYS A 80 -3.25 -12.18 -0.31
N SER A 81 -3.62 -13.13 0.53
CA SER A 81 -2.90 -13.49 1.73
C SER A 81 -2.01 -14.70 1.43
N PHE A 82 -0.71 -14.53 1.62
CA PHE A 82 0.27 -15.62 1.53
C PHE A 82 0.43 -16.36 2.87
N ILE A 83 -0.28 -15.94 3.91
CA ILE A 83 -0.31 -16.58 5.22
C ILE A 83 -1.18 -17.86 5.18
N ASP A 84 -2.35 -17.76 4.54
CA ASP A 84 -3.36 -18.81 4.52
C ASP A 84 -3.94 -19.08 3.12
N GLY A 85 -3.45 -18.38 2.11
CA GLY A 85 -3.93 -18.48 0.72
C GLY A 85 -5.27 -17.78 0.47
N GLY A 86 -5.81 -17.07 1.47
CA GLY A 86 -7.06 -16.32 1.39
C GLY A 86 -6.91 -14.95 0.72
N ARG A 87 -7.82 -14.04 1.05
CA ARG A 87 -7.83 -12.65 0.56
C ARG A 87 -6.99 -11.77 1.47
N GLY A 88 -6.25 -10.84 0.88
CA GLY A 88 -5.43 -9.87 1.61
C GLY A 88 -6.21 -8.71 2.22
N ASP A 89 -7.47 -8.50 1.79
CA ASP A 89 -8.37 -7.43 2.26
C ASP A 89 -9.35 -7.87 3.34
N GLN A 90 -9.16 -9.04 3.91
CA GLN A 90 -9.97 -9.57 5.00
C GLN A 90 -9.36 -9.28 6.37
N GLU A 91 -10.11 -9.65 7.43
CA GLU A 91 -9.72 -9.45 8.82
C GLU A 91 -8.26 -9.75 9.09
N SER A 92 -7.55 -8.76 9.61
CA SER A 92 -6.24 -8.94 10.19
C SER A 92 -6.34 -8.98 11.73
N THR A 93 -5.60 -9.88 12.34
CA THR A 93 -5.40 -9.87 13.80
C THR A 93 -4.43 -8.79 14.24
N LYS A 94 -3.74 -8.18 13.28
CA LYS A 94 -2.76 -7.12 13.43
C LYS A 94 -3.24 -5.87 12.69
N ASP A 95 -2.70 -4.74 13.02
CA ASP A 95 -3.17 -3.45 12.52
C ASP A 95 -2.16 -2.74 11.61
N HIS A 96 -0.98 -3.34 11.39
CA HIS A 96 0.10 -2.65 10.70
C HIS A 96 -0.21 -2.45 9.21
N GLY A 97 -0.64 -3.47 8.47
CA GLY A 97 -1.01 -3.33 7.06
C GLY A 97 -2.19 -2.38 6.85
N THR A 98 -3.20 -2.42 7.75
CA THR A 98 -4.31 -1.48 7.75
C THR A 98 -3.84 -0.04 7.97
N ALA A 99 -2.89 0.16 8.89
CA ALA A 99 -2.29 1.46 9.14
C ALA A 99 -1.56 1.99 7.90
N MET A 100 -0.70 1.18 7.27
CA MET A 100 0.01 1.56 6.05
C MET A 100 -0.95 1.91 4.92
N ALA A 101 -1.96 1.09 4.69
CA ALA A 101 -3.01 1.34 3.71
C ALA A 101 -3.72 2.69 3.95
N SER A 102 -4.03 3.02 5.22
CA SER A 102 -4.72 4.25 5.58
C SER A 102 -3.84 5.50 5.44
N ILE A 103 -2.54 5.42 5.71
CA ILE A 103 -1.58 6.51 5.47
C ILE A 103 -1.47 6.79 3.96
N ILE A 104 -1.57 5.77 3.13
CA ILE A 104 -1.52 5.91 1.67
C ILE A 104 -2.85 6.45 1.15
N ALA A 105 -3.96 5.73 1.37
CA ALA A 105 -5.22 5.89 0.65
C ALA A 105 -6.47 5.97 1.54
N GLY A 106 -6.33 6.33 2.82
CA GLY A 106 -7.48 6.67 3.64
C GLY A 106 -8.25 7.85 3.05
N HIS A 107 -9.57 7.82 3.07
CA HIS A 107 -10.41 8.89 2.53
C HIS A 107 -11.34 9.52 3.58
N GLY A 108 -11.23 9.08 4.85
CA GLY A 108 -12.16 9.51 5.88
C GLY A 108 -13.54 8.85 5.72
N HIS A 109 -14.49 9.32 6.51
CA HIS A 109 -15.89 8.90 6.44
C HIS A 109 -16.81 10.01 6.94
N GLY A 110 -18.12 9.72 7.07
CA GLY A 110 -19.10 10.69 7.52
C GLY A 110 -19.52 11.70 6.45
N ALA A 111 -20.08 12.83 6.86
CA ALA A 111 -20.58 13.85 5.95
C ALA A 111 -19.40 14.62 5.30
N GLY A 112 -19.23 14.43 3.99
CA GLY A 112 -18.13 15.08 3.24
C GLY A 112 -16.75 14.58 3.66
N ASP A 113 -16.65 13.32 4.12
CA ASP A 113 -15.41 12.67 4.55
C ASP A 113 -14.67 13.43 5.67
N ALA A 114 -15.44 14.13 6.52
CA ALA A 114 -14.88 14.98 7.57
C ALA A 114 -14.29 14.17 8.72
N ASP A 115 -14.77 12.94 8.93
CA ASP A 115 -14.41 12.09 10.05
C ASP A 115 -13.27 11.14 9.70
N GLY A 116 -12.49 10.71 10.69
CA GLY A 116 -11.46 9.69 10.56
C GLY A 116 -10.15 10.14 9.93
N VAL A 117 -9.35 9.19 9.45
CA VAL A 117 -8.02 9.45 8.86
C VAL A 117 -8.08 9.64 7.35
N MET A 118 -7.27 10.61 6.88
CA MET A 118 -6.97 10.77 5.45
C MET A 118 -5.58 10.24 5.14
N GLY A 119 -5.45 9.58 4.00
CA GLY A 119 -4.17 9.27 3.39
C GLY A 119 -3.68 10.42 2.52
N LEU A 120 -2.40 10.42 2.21
CA LEU A 120 -1.84 11.47 1.36
C LEU A 120 -2.30 11.34 -0.11
N ALA A 121 -2.68 10.13 -0.56
CA ALA A 121 -3.22 9.84 -1.90
C ALA A 121 -4.63 9.21 -1.79
N PRO A 122 -5.66 9.99 -1.38
CA PRO A 122 -6.96 9.45 -0.94
C PRO A 122 -7.79 8.76 -2.03
N ASP A 123 -7.48 8.95 -3.30
CA ASP A 123 -8.15 8.26 -4.42
C ASP A 123 -7.32 7.11 -5.03
N ALA A 124 -6.14 6.80 -4.47
CA ALA A 124 -5.36 5.64 -4.88
C ALA A 124 -6.05 4.34 -4.45
N LYS A 125 -5.77 3.25 -5.15
CA LYS A 125 -6.23 1.91 -4.77
C LYS A 125 -5.13 1.15 -4.05
N ILE A 126 -5.51 0.39 -3.04
CA ILE A 126 -4.61 -0.48 -2.28
C ILE A 126 -4.83 -1.91 -2.74
N LEU A 127 -3.76 -2.56 -3.18
CA LEU A 127 -3.68 -3.99 -3.41
C LEU A 127 -2.99 -4.63 -2.20
N PRO A 128 -3.74 -5.21 -1.24
CA PRO A 128 -3.13 -5.82 -0.07
C PRO A 128 -2.50 -7.18 -0.41
N ILE A 129 -1.26 -7.35 0.02
CA ILE A 129 -0.50 -8.59 -0.09
C ILE A 129 -0.14 -9.01 1.32
N GLY A 130 -0.98 -9.91 1.88
CA GLY A 130 -0.81 -10.40 3.25
C GLY A 130 0.40 -11.30 3.35
N SER A 131 1.44 -10.85 4.04
CA SER A 131 2.67 -11.58 4.30
C SER A 131 2.76 -11.99 5.78
N PRO A 132 3.42 -13.12 6.09
CA PRO A 132 3.73 -13.46 7.47
C PRO A 132 4.62 -12.42 8.13
N GLU A 133 4.55 -12.32 9.46
CA GLU A 133 5.42 -11.43 10.22
C GLU A 133 6.86 -11.91 10.18
N PHE A 134 7.78 -11.03 9.76
CA PHE A 134 9.20 -11.32 9.77
C PHE A 134 9.73 -11.47 11.20
N GLY A 135 10.53 -12.50 11.45
CA GLY A 135 11.14 -12.80 12.74
C GLY A 135 10.49 -13.93 13.53
N ALA A 136 9.33 -14.47 13.12
CA ALA A 136 8.66 -15.60 13.79
C ALA A 136 8.99 -16.97 13.18
N GLY A 137 10.18 -17.16 12.59
CA GLY A 137 10.58 -18.42 11.94
C GLY A 137 9.95 -18.63 10.56
N VAL A 138 9.50 -17.55 9.94
CA VAL A 138 9.06 -17.56 8.56
C VAL A 138 10.30 -17.64 7.67
N ASP A 139 10.29 -18.60 6.79
CA ASP A 139 11.28 -18.70 5.72
C ASP A 139 11.17 -17.43 4.86
N ASP A 140 12.25 -16.69 4.68
CA ASP A 140 12.30 -15.47 3.86
C ASP A 140 12.04 -15.75 2.35
N SER A 141 11.53 -16.96 2.05
CA SER A 141 11.51 -17.54 0.70
C SER A 141 10.41 -17.03 -0.23
N ASP A 142 9.46 -16.23 0.26
CA ASP A 142 8.26 -15.88 -0.52
C ASP A 142 8.22 -14.42 -0.99
N LEU A 143 9.29 -13.63 -0.76
CA LEU A 143 9.35 -12.22 -1.15
C LEU A 143 9.22 -12.03 -2.66
N ASP A 144 9.80 -12.94 -3.44
CA ASP A 144 9.73 -12.95 -4.89
C ASP A 144 8.28 -13.15 -5.37
N ASP A 145 7.52 -14.03 -4.76
CA ASP A 145 6.09 -14.25 -5.06
C ASP A 145 5.25 -13.01 -4.77
N TRP A 146 5.52 -12.29 -3.68
CA TRP A 146 4.78 -11.06 -3.33
C TRP A 146 5.05 -9.94 -4.33
N ILE A 147 6.31 -9.76 -4.72
CA ILE A 147 6.71 -8.74 -5.70
C ILE A 147 6.12 -9.08 -7.06
N ARG A 148 6.19 -10.34 -7.51
CA ARG A 148 5.60 -10.78 -8.78
C ARG A 148 4.10 -10.58 -8.77
N TYR A 149 3.41 -10.97 -7.69
CA TYR A 149 1.98 -10.76 -7.55
C TYR A 149 1.61 -9.28 -7.67
N ALA A 150 2.34 -8.38 -7.01
CA ALA A 150 2.12 -6.94 -7.12
C ALA A 150 2.23 -6.44 -8.57
N VAL A 151 3.29 -6.87 -9.29
CA VAL A 151 3.55 -6.47 -10.68
C VAL A 151 2.47 -7.03 -11.62
N GLU A 152 2.06 -8.27 -11.43
CA GLU A 152 1.06 -8.96 -12.27
C GLU A 152 -0.37 -8.46 -12.03
N HIS A 153 -0.60 -7.72 -10.94
CA HIS A 153 -1.89 -7.10 -10.60
C HIS A 153 -1.86 -5.57 -10.71
N ASP A 154 -1.07 -5.05 -11.67
CA ASP A 154 -1.05 -3.65 -12.10
C ASP A 154 -0.69 -2.64 -10.98
N ALA A 155 0.06 -3.06 -9.95
CA ALA A 155 0.62 -2.11 -9.00
C ALA A 155 1.70 -1.26 -9.68
N SER A 156 1.60 0.06 -9.58
CA SER A 156 2.62 1.00 -10.06
C SER A 156 3.65 1.35 -8.98
N VAL A 157 3.28 1.12 -7.72
CA VAL A 157 4.12 1.33 -6.53
C VAL A 157 3.94 0.13 -5.61
N VAL A 158 5.04 -0.36 -5.04
CA VAL A 158 5.03 -1.39 -3.99
C VAL A 158 5.56 -0.77 -2.70
N ASN A 159 4.73 -0.73 -1.67
CA ASN A 159 5.09 -0.34 -0.31
C ASN A 159 5.53 -1.58 0.45
N MET A 160 6.79 -1.61 0.88
CA MET A 160 7.35 -2.71 1.66
C MET A 160 7.82 -2.19 3.03
N SER A 161 6.93 -2.31 4.01
CA SER A 161 7.20 -1.91 5.39
C SER A 161 7.73 -3.07 6.23
N ILE A 162 8.60 -3.89 5.62
CA ILE A 162 9.15 -5.14 6.15
C ILE A 162 10.68 -5.13 6.05
N VAL A 163 11.33 -5.90 6.90
CA VAL A 163 12.79 -6.04 6.92
C VAL A 163 13.14 -7.53 6.93
N PRO A 164 13.31 -8.17 5.75
CA PRO A 164 13.78 -9.55 5.67
C PRO A 164 15.22 -9.68 6.17
N ALA A 165 15.59 -10.84 6.70
CA ALA A 165 16.94 -11.11 7.19
C ALA A 165 17.97 -11.15 6.06
N SER A 166 17.58 -11.68 4.89
CA SER A 166 18.41 -11.79 3.69
C SER A 166 17.53 -11.78 2.43
N LEU A 167 18.15 -11.64 1.28
CA LEU A 167 17.50 -11.79 -0.03
C LEU A 167 18.04 -13.02 -0.75
N SER A 168 17.15 -13.90 -1.15
CA SER A 168 17.47 -15.02 -2.06
C SER A 168 17.77 -14.49 -3.48
N ASP A 169 18.27 -15.34 -4.36
CA ASP A 169 18.45 -14.97 -5.76
C ASP A 169 17.11 -14.76 -6.48
N ALA A 170 16.05 -15.50 -6.09
CA ALA A 170 14.69 -15.32 -6.59
C ALA A 170 14.13 -13.94 -6.23
N ASP A 171 14.36 -13.47 -4.99
CA ASP A 171 13.97 -12.13 -4.54
C ASP A 171 14.65 -11.03 -5.35
N LYS A 172 15.96 -11.19 -5.60
CA LYS A 172 16.74 -10.25 -6.41
C LYS A 172 16.24 -10.21 -7.86
N GLU A 173 15.89 -11.37 -8.43
CA GLU A 173 15.28 -11.45 -9.76
C GLU A 173 13.90 -10.79 -9.79
N ALA A 174 13.06 -10.97 -8.77
CA ALA A 174 11.75 -10.34 -8.67
C ALA A 174 11.84 -8.82 -8.52
N LEU A 175 12.78 -8.31 -7.72
CA LEU A 175 13.06 -6.87 -7.62
C LEU A 175 13.56 -6.29 -8.97
N ALA A 176 14.42 -7.01 -9.69
CA ALA A 176 14.85 -6.63 -11.02
C ALA A 176 13.68 -6.67 -12.03
N TYR A 177 12.79 -7.65 -11.93
CA TYR A 177 11.57 -7.75 -12.73
C TYR A 177 10.63 -6.57 -12.47
N ALA A 178 10.38 -6.19 -11.21
CA ALA A 178 9.59 -5.00 -10.86
C ALA A 178 10.18 -3.73 -11.52
N SER A 179 11.50 -3.54 -11.44
CA SER A 179 12.20 -2.43 -12.11
C SER A 179 12.02 -2.44 -13.63
N GLN A 180 12.11 -3.61 -14.29
CA GLN A 180 11.88 -3.77 -15.73
C GLN A 180 10.42 -3.46 -16.13
N LYS A 181 9.47 -3.75 -15.24
CA LYS A 181 8.05 -3.48 -15.42
C LYS A 181 7.64 -2.08 -15.00
N ASP A 182 8.61 -1.23 -14.70
CA ASP A 182 8.39 0.16 -14.31
C ASP A 182 7.60 0.32 -13.00
N VAL A 183 7.72 -0.62 -12.07
CA VAL A 183 7.12 -0.57 -10.74
C VAL A 183 8.11 0.02 -9.75
N LEU A 184 7.69 1.03 -8.98
CA LEU A 184 8.52 1.67 -7.97
C LEU A 184 8.40 0.92 -6.64
N VAL A 185 9.50 0.34 -6.17
CA VAL A 185 9.56 -0.33 -4.87
C VAL A 185 10.08 0.66 -3.80
N VAL A 186 9.30 0.87 -2.75
CA VAL A 186 9.61 1.78 -1.63
C VAL A 186 9.76 0.95 -0.36
N VAL A 187 10.87 1.10 0.35
CA VAL A 187 11.28 0.21 1.44
C VAL A 187 11.63 1.02 2.70
N GLY A 188 11.19 0.58 3.86
CA GLY A 188 11.59 1.15 5.14
C GLY A 188 13.05 0.83 5.49
N ALA A 189 13.74 1.80 6.09
CA ALA A 189 15.16 1.64 6.45
C ALA A 189 15.40 0.64 7.59
N GLY A 190 14.39 0.41 8.44
CA GLY A 190 14.47 -0.39 9.68
C GLY A 190 14.36 0.46 10.94
N ASN A 191 14.11 -0.20 12.09
CA ASN A 191 13.67 0.44 13.33
C ASN A 191 14.55 0.10 14.54
N ASP A 192 15.81 -0.25 14.32
CA ASP A 192 16.78 -0.62 15.36
C ASP A 192 17.84 0.45 15.65
N GLY A 193 17.84 1.55 14.88
CA GLY A 193 18.83 2.62 14.99
C GLY A 193 20.23 2.23 14.55
N ALA A 194 20.38 1.11 13.82
CA ALA A 194 21.66 0.66 13.32
C ALA A 194 22.24 1.64 12.28
N ALA A 195 23.56 1.66 12.14
CA ALA A 195 24.28 2.44 11.14
C ALA A 195 24.53 1.66 9.84
N LYS A 196 23.75 0.58 9.62
CA LYS A 196 23.84 -0.27 8.45
C LYS A 196 22.43 -0.74 8.06
N LEU A 197 22.02 -0.42 6.83
CA LEU A 197 20.76 -0.87 6.25
C LEU A 197 20.78 -2.39 6.02
N GLY A 198 19.58 -3.01 6.13
CA GLY A 198 19.35 -4.39 5.73
C GLY A 198 19.53 -4.60 4.22
N GLU A 199 19.57 -5.85 3.78
CA GLU A 199 19.86 -6.20 2.38
C GLU A 199 18.80 -5.63 1.43
N LEU A 200 17.50 -5.75 1.74
CA LEU A 200 16.41 -5.20 0.93
C LEU A 200 16.50 -3.66 0.83
N ALA A 201 16.70 -2.99 1.97
CA ALA A 201 16.80 -1.52 2.00
C ALA A 201 18.08 -1.00 1.31
N SER A 202 19.09 -1.85 1.12
CA SER A 202 20.33 -1.53 0.40
C SER A 202 20.31 -1.96 -1.07
N TYR A 203 19.24 -2.66 -1.50
CA TYR A 203 19.19 -3.26 -2.83
C TYR A 203 19.11 -2.19 -3.93
N PRO A 204 19.85 -2.35 -5.04
CA PRO A 204 19.76 -1.43 -6.17
C PRO A 204 18.33 -1.39 -6.76
N GLY A 205 17.84 -0.19 -7.04
CA GLY A 205 16.51 0.01 -7.66
C GLY A 205 15.36 0.23 -6.69
N VAL A 206 15.59 0.15 -5.35
CA VAL A 206 14.57 0.50 -4.37
C VAL A 206 14.74 1.94 -3.87
N VAL A 207 13.66 2.53 -3.38
CA VAL A 207 13.66 3.82 -2.67
C VAL A 207 13.63 3.54 -1.17
N THR A 208 14.76 3.77 -0.50
CA THR A 208 14.90 3.52 0.94
C THR A 208 14.52 4.76 1.73
N VAL A 209 13.68 4.58 2.78
CA VAL A 209 13.04 5.67 3.50
C VAL A 209 13.35 5.61 5.00
N GLY A 210 13.91 6.71 5.52
CA GLY A 210 14.12 6.96 6.94
C GLY A 210 12.96 7.73 7.58
N ALA A 211 12.90 7.72 8.92
CA ALA A 211 11.83 8.36 9.69
C ALA A 211 12.28 9.66 10.35
N VAL A 212 11.44 10.71 10.24
CA VAL A 212 11.59 11.96 10.99
C VAL A 212 10.38 12.23 11.87
N ASP A 213 10.60 13.01 12.92
CA ASP A 213 9.55 13.53 13.79
C ASP A 213 8.95 14.84 13.23
N LYS A 214 8.00 15.41 13.97
CA LYS A 214 7.31 16.67 13.60
C LYS A 214 8.21 17.89 13.53
N THR A 215 9.42 17.84 14.08
CA THR A 215 10.42 18.92 14.00
C THR A 215 11.36 18.76 12.81
N GLY A 216 11.28 17.62 12.11
CA GLY A 216 12.17 17.23 11.03
C GLY A 216 13.46 16.53 11.50
N GLU A 217 13.62 16.28 12.81
CA GLU A 217 14.76 15.52 13.32
C GLU A 217 14.59 14.02 13.06
N ILE A 218 15.71 13.34 12.75
CA ILE A 218 15.72 11.88 12.53
C ILE A 218 15.26 11.16 13.80
N TRP A 219 14.35 10.22 13.64
CA TRP A 219 13.95 9.34 14.71
C TRP A 219 15.13 8.47 15.16
N ALA A 220 15.40 8.47 16.46
CA ALA A 220 16.58 7.78 17.03
C ALA A 220 16.65 6.27 16.72
N LYS A 221 15.48 5.65 16.40
CA LYS A 221 15.42 4.25 16.00
C LYS A 221 15.42 4.06 14.47
N SER A 222 15.41 5.13 13.67
CA SER A 222 15.55 4.99 12.22
C SER A 222 16.94 4.45 11.90
N THR A 223 16.99 3.28 11.25
CA THR A 223 18.25 2.72 10.72
C THR A 223 18.79 3.65 9.64
N SER A 224 20.10 3.73 9.49
CA SER A 224 20.80 4.64 8.59
C SER A 224 21.83 3.91 7.72
N GLY A 225 22.24 4.52 6.62
CA GLY A 225 23.29 3.97 5.74
C GLY A 225 23.44 4.71 4.42
N SER A 226 24.48 4.39 3.68
CA SER A 226 24.87 5.11 2.45
C SER A 226 23.88 4.97 1.29
N GLN A 227 22.93 4.04 1.36
CA GLN A 227 21.88 3.84 0.38
C GLN A 227 20.56 4.51 0.76
N MET A 228 20.53 5.27 1.86
CA MET A 228 19.38 6.08 2.23
C MET A 228 19.03 7.05 1.10
N MET A 229 17.78 7.07 0.67
CA MET A 229 17.34 7.96 -0.41
C MET A 229 16.50 9.13 0.06
N LEU A 230 15.53 8.89 0.93
CA LEU A 230 14.56 9.90 1.36
C LEU A 230 14.24 9.72 2.83
N SER A 231 13.70 10.76 3.43
CA SER A 231 13.07 10.71 4.74
C SER A 231 11.65 11.23 4.65
N ALA A 232 10.79 10.77 5.57
CA ALA A 232 9.42 11.23 5.66
C ALA A 232 8.93 11.18 7.12
N PRO A 233 7.78 11.82 7.46
CA PRO A 233 7.14 11.67 8.76
C PRO A 233 6.96 10.22 9.17
N GLY A 234 7.44 9.84 10.36
CA GLY A 234 7.38 8.46 10.84
C GLY A 234 7.29 8.37 12.37
N VAL A 235 7.06 9.48 13.08
CA VAL A 235 6.98 9.48 14.54
C VAL A 235 5.64 9.99 15.01
N GLN A 236 4.98 9.20 15.88
CA GLN A 236 3.63 9.50 16.39
C GLN A 236 2.61 9.74 15.27
N ILE A 237 2.55 8.82 14.33
CA ILE A 237 1.65 8.87 13.19
C ILE A 237 0.30 8.27 13.58
N THR A 238 -0.77 9.04 13.37
CA THR A 238 -2.16 8.60 13.56
C THR A 238 -2.64 7.93 12.27
N SER A 239 -3.16 6.72 12.37
CA SER A 239 -3.60 5.88 11.26
C SER A 239 -4.77 4.98 11.67
N ALA A 240 -5.40 4.31 10.71
CA ALA A 240 -6.44 3.31 10.98
C ALA A 240 -5.86 2.09 11.71
N SER A 241 -6.72 1.37 12.42
CA SER A 241 -6.42 0.13 13.10
C SER A 241 -7.24 -1.04 12.53
N SER A 242 -6.94 -2.27 12.95
CA SER A 242 -7.69 -3.46 12.54
C SER A 242 -9.07 -3.53 13.20
N GLU A 243 -9.95 -4.37 12.68
CA GLU A 243 -11.29 -4.59 13.23
C GLU A 243 -11.29 -5.10 14.69
N ARG A 244 -10.25 -5.82 15.09
CA ARG A 244 -10.13 -6.40 16.44
C ARG A 244 -9.60 -5.43 17.48
N SER A 245 -9.31 -4.20 17.10
CA SER A 245 -8.96 -3.14 18.05
C SER A 245 -10.23 -2.55 18.67
N ASP A 246 -10.23 -2.32 19.98
CA ASP A 246 -11.28 -1.58 20.67
C ASP A 246 -11.38 -0.12 20.17
N TYR A 247 -10.35 0.34 19.47
CA TYR A 247 -10.26 1.66 18.84
C TYR A 247 -9.99 1.50 17.35
N PRO A 248 -10.76 2.15 16.48
CA PRO A 248 -10.57 2.08 15.03
C PRO A 248 -9.30 2.82 14.55
N TYR A 249 -8.58 3.48 15.44
CA TYR A 249 -7.38 4.25 15.14
C TYR A 249 -6.24 3.90 16.10
N ARG A 250 -5.02 4.04 15.59
CA ARG A 250 -3.80 3.84 16.37
C ARG A 250 -2.86 5.03 16.20
N ARG A 251 -1.87 5.10 17.08
CA ARG A 251 -0.71 5.98 16.93
C ARG A 251 0.56 5.14 16.98
N GLY A 252 1.34 5.20 15.91
CA GLY A 252 2.57 4.43 15.77
C GLY A 252 3.79 5.30 15.51
N SER A 253 4.97 4.66 15.48
CA SER A 253 6.21 5.28 15.02
C SER A 253 7.08 4.21 14.36
N GLY A 254 7.53 4.48 13.16
CA GLY A 254 8.37 3.57 12.40
C GLY A 254 8.79 4.14 11.04
N THR A 255 9.84 3.58 10.48
CA THR A 255 10.18 3.81 9.07
C THR A 255 9.11 3.25 8.14
N SER A 256 8.26 2.34 8.62
CA SER A 256 7.07 1.85 7.93
C SER A 256 6.09 2.96 7.57
N ASP A 257 5.75 3.83 8.57
CA ASP A 257 4.86 4.98 8.37
C ASP A 257 5.45 5.95 7.35
N SER A 258 6.77 6.19 7.41
CA SER A 258 7.49 7.04 6.45
C SER A 258 7.47 6.46 5.04
N THR A 259 7.62 5.13 4.91
CA THR A 259 7.54 4.40 3.64
C THR A 259 6.16 4.57 3.01
N ALA A 260 5.10 4.48 3.81
CA ALA A 260 3.73 4.71 3.35
C ALA A 260 3.51 6.13 2.82
N TYR A 261 4.07 7.16 3.46
CA TYR A 261 3.99 8.53 2.94
C TYR A 261 4.78 8.72 1.63
N VAL A 262 5.94 8.09 1.48
CA VAL A 262 6.69 8.14 0.21
C VAL A 262 5.96 7.38 -0.89
N SER A 263 5.38 6.23 -0.58
CA SER A 263 4.55 5.46 -1.53
C SER A 263 3.32 6.25 -1.98
N ALA A 264 2.67 6.95 -1.06
CA ALA A 264 1.57 7.85 -1.38
C ALA A 264 2.01 9.02 -2.26
N ALA A 265 3.13 9.67 -1.95
CA ALA A 265 3.69 10.73 -2.79
C ALA A 265 4.05 10.23 -4.20
N ALA A 266 4.57 9.01 -4.32
CA ALA A 266 4.80 8.37 -5.60
C ALA A 266 3.49 8.11 -6.36
N ALA A 267 2.42 7.68 -5.67
CA ALA A 267 1.09 7.49 -6.27
C ALA A 267 0.51 8.80 -6.79
N LEU A 268 0.64 9.90 -6.04
CA LEU A 268 0.25 11.23 -6.51
C LEU A 268 0.97 11.63 -7.80
N LEU A 269 2.28 11.38 -7.86
CA LEU A 269 3.11 11.70 -9.02
C LEU A 269 2.77 10.81 -10.23
N ARG A 270 2.55 9.50 -10.02
CA ARG A 270 2.10 8.58 -11.07
C ARG A 270 0.76 9.00 -11.66
N SER A 271 -0.18 9.45 -10.81
CA SER A 271 -1.48 9.95 -11.25
C SER A 271 -1.36 11.22 -12.09
N LYS A 272 -0.50 12.16 -11.69
CA LYS A 272 -0.32 13.44 -12.38
C LYS A 272 0.56 13.34 -13.63
N PHE A 273 1.57 12.46 -13.60
CA PHE A 273 2.58 12.30 -14.64
C PHE A 273 2.66 10.83 -15.09
N PRO A 274 1.63 10.30 -15.75
CA PRO A 274 1.55 8.86 -16.08
C PRO A 274 2.65 8.38 -17.04
N ASP A 275 3.23 9.28 -17.82
CA ASP A 275 4.29 8.95 -18.78
C ASP A 275 5.70 8.89 -18.14
N LEU A 276 5.85 9.29 -16.88
CA LEU A 276 7.13 9.22 -16.18
C LEU A 276 7.37 7.80 -15.65
N THR A 277 8.59 7.32 -15.85
CA THR A 277 9.02 6.02 -15.32
C THR A 277 9.21 6.06 -13.79
N ALA A 278 9.29 4.87 -13.17
CA ALA A 278 9.59 4.71 -11.74
C ALA A 278 10.84 5.50 -11.31
N GLY A 279 11.91 5.42 -12.09
CA GLY A 279 13.12 6.18 -11.83
C GLY A 279 12.93 7.69 -11.98
N GLN A 280 12.11 8.14 -12.92
CA GLN A 280 11.78 9.56 -13.10
C GLN A 280 10.86 10.08 -12.01
N ILE A 281 9.94 9.27 -11.49
CA ILE A 281 9.16 9.57 -10.28
C ILE A 281 10.10 9.71 -9.07
N ALA A 282 11.02 8.77 -8.87
CA ALA A 282 12.05 8.87 -7.83
C ALA A 282 12.92 10.13 -8.01
N ASN A 283 13.28 10.48 -9.26
CA ASN A 283 14.03 11.70 -9.55
C ASN A 283 13.28 12.97 -9.09
N ARG A 284 11.97 13.07 -9.33
CA ARG A 284 11.17 14.19 -8.84
C ARG A 284 11.16 14.26 -7.32
N LEU A 285 10.99 13.14 -6.65
CA LEU A 285 10.99 13.06 -5.18
C LEU A 285 12.33 13.54 -4.60
N VAL A 286 13.47 13.05 -5.11
CA VAL A 286 14.78 13.44 -4.58
C VAL A 286 15.16 14.89 -4.94
N LYS A 287 14.78 15.39 -6.10
CA LYS A 287 15.10 16.76 -6.54
C LYS A 287 14.31 17.83 -5.77
N THR A 288 13.17 17.48 -5.22
CA THR A 288 12.32 18.39 -4.45
C THR A 288 12.37 18.16 -2.94
N ALA A 289 13.04 17.10 -2.49
CA ALA A 289 13.29 16.87 -1.08
C ALA A 289 14.13 18.00 -0.47
N ALA A 290 13.94 18.26 0.81
CA ALA A 290 14.68 19.31 1.50
C ALA A 290 15.13 18.83 2.90
N LEU A 291 16.29 19.31 3.31
CA LEU A 291 16.77 19.16 4.67
C LEU A 291 16.00 20.07 5.63
N PRO A 292 15.86 19.70 6.91
CA PRO A 292 15.27 20.59 7.89
C PRO A 292 16.21 21.78 8.16
N LYS A 293 15.63 22.85 8.71
CA LYS A 293 16.39 24.05 9.08
C LYS A 293 17.57 23.73 10.00
N GLY A 294 18.75 24.24 9.66
CA GLY A 294 19.99 24.03 10.41
C GLY A 294 20.74 22.74 10.02
N LYS A 295 20.31 22.05 8.97
CA LYS A 295 20.98 20.88 8.39
C LYS A 295 21.36 21.09 6.92
N GLU A 296 21.25 22.31 6.41
CA GLU A 296 21.43 22.64 4.99
C GLU A 296 22.84 22.35 4.46
N ASP A 297 23.84 22.30 5.35
CA ASP A 297 25.26 22.03 5.03
C ASP A 297 25.59 20.55 4.89
N LEU A 298 24.64 19.62 5.15
CA LEU A 298 24.88 18.20 5.01
C LEU A 298 25.15 17.83 3.55
N GLN A 299 26.13 16.94 3.33
CA GLN A 299 26.41 16.39 2.00
C GLN A 299 25.33 15.39 1.61
N LEU A 300 24.76 15.54 0.42
CA LEU A 300 23.71 14.68 -0.08
C LEU A 300 24.21 13.64 -1.11
N PRO A 301 23.72 12.37 -1.06
CA PRO A 301 22.77 11.85 -0.07
C PRO A 301 23.43 11.67 1.31
N ASP A 302 22.75 12.13 2.36
CA ASP A 302 23.17 11.94 3.75
C ASP A 302 22.77 10.55 4.27
N PRO A 303 23.57 9.86 5.12
CA PRO A 303 23.22 8.52 5.58
C PRO A 303 21.93 8.40 6.39
N HIS A 304 21.42 9.49 6.96
CA HIS A 304 20.20 9.52 7.77
C HIS A 304 19.03 10.14 6.99
N TYR A 305 19.26 11.26 6.29
CA TYR A 305 18.22 11.99 5.56
C TYR A 305 18.09 11.58 4.10
N GLY A 306 19.06 10.87 3.51
CA GLY A 306 19.14 10.68 2.07
C GLY A 306 19.29 12.02 1.34
N TYR A 307 18.43 12.28 0.38
CA TYR A 307 18.35 13.60 -0.31
C TYR A 307 17.50 14.63 0.47
N GLY A 308 16.88 14.20 1.61
CA GLY A 308 16.07 15.05 2.47
C GLY A 308 14.66 14.50 2.71
N ILE A 309 13.86 15.32 3.38
CA ILE A 309 12.46 15.03 3.69
C ILE A 309 11.62 15.31 2.44
N ILE A 310 10.70 14.41 2.08
CA ILE A 310 9.82 14.57 0.91
C ILE A 310 8.98 15.84 1.01
N ARG A 311 8.73 16.46 -0.15
CA ARG A 311 7.88 17.65 -0.32
C ARG A 311 6.88 17.41 -1.45
N PRO A 312 5.76 16.73 -1.18
CA PRO A 312 4.81 16.27 -2.20
C PRO A 312 4.29 17.42 -3.08
N TYR A 313 3.92 18.55 -2.49
CA TYR A 313 3.47 19.71 -3.25
C TYR A 313 4.54 20.22 -4.24
N SER A 314 5.78 20.37 -3.77
CA SER A 314 6.90 20.77 -4.64
C SER A 314 7.16 19.75 -5.75
N ALA A 315 7.07 18.44 -5.42
CA ALA A 315 7.25 17.37 -6.41
C ALA A 315 6.16 17.38 -7.50
N LEU A 316 4.93 17.81 -7.16
CA LEU A 316 3.82 17.92 -8.11
C LEU A 316 3.87 19.19 -8.96
N THR A 317 4.41 20.31 -8.44
CA THR A 317 4.25 21.63 -9.07
C THR A 317 5.51 22.19 -9.70
N GLN A 318 6.71 21.83 -9.20
CA GLN A 318 7.94 22.34 -9.76
C GLN A 318 8.24 21.75 -11.15
N GLU A 319 8.85 22.54 -12.00
CA GLU A 319 9.38 22.08 -13.29
C GLU A 319 10.68 21.31 -13.04
N ILE A 320 10.57 19.98 -13.07
CA ILE A 320 11.71 19.05 -12.91
C ILE A 320 11.92 18.34 -14.25
N PRO A 321 13.09 18.44 -14.89
CA PRO A 321 13.41 17.64 -16.06
C PRO A 321 13.26 16.14 -15.73
N ALA A 322 12.66 15.37 -16.64
CA ALA A 322 12.44 13.94 -16.43
C ALA A 322 13.74 13.20 -16.09
N GLY A 323 14.84 13.58 -16.71
CA GLY A 323 16.13 12.93 -16.51
C GLY A 323 16.20 11.57 -17.21
N SER A 324 17.16 10.74 -16.81
CA SER A 324 17.29 9.40 -17.34
C SER A 324 16.12 8.50 -16.92
N LYS A 325 15.83 7.44 -17.69
CA LYS A 325 14.77 6.49 -17.39
C LYS A 325 14.85 5.91 -15.97
N ASN A 326 16.05 5.62 -15.50
CA ASN A 326 16.26 5.06 -14.17
C ASN A 326 16.38 6.14 -13.06
N GLY A 327 16.45 7.43 -13.43
CA GLY A 327 16.61 8.52 -12.46
C GLY A 327 17.82 8.32 -11.53
N PRO A 328 17.64 8.43 -10.21
CA PRO A 328 18.68 8.17 -9.21
C PRO A 328 18.78 6.68 -8.84
N LEU A 329 17.86 5.83 -9.31
CA LEU A 329 17.84 4.41 -8.97
C LEU A 329 18.96 3.68 -9.70
N LYS A 330 19.72 2.87 -8.97
CA LYS A 330 20.72 2.00 -9.56
C LYS A 330 20.02 0.82 -10.23
N THR A 331 20.46 0.47 -11.44
CA THR A 331 19.92 -0.72 -12.12
C THR A 331 20.38 -1.98 -11.39
N PRO A 332 19.46 -2.88 -10.99
CA PRO A 332 19.82 -4.18 -10.48
C PRO A 332 20.65 -4.94 -11.53
N LYS A 333 21.75 -5.55 -11.11
CA LYS A 333 22.49 -6.47 -11.98
C LYS A 333 21.73 -7.79 -11.97
N THR A 334 21.17 -8.15 -13.11
CA THR A 334 20.76 -9.54 -13.35
C THR A 334 22.00 -10.25 -13.90
N ASP A 335 22.58 -11.16 -13.14
CA ASP A 335 23.48 -12.12 -13.74
C ASP A 335 22.66 -12.93 -14.75
N PRO A 336 23.08 -13.02 -16.02
CA PRO A 336 22.34 -13.84 -16.97
C PRO A 336 22.38 -15.27 -16.44
N ALA A 337 21.26 -15.76 -15.95
CA ALA A 337 21.08 -17.15 -15.55
C ALA A 337 21.62 -18.04 -16.64
N GLY A 338 22.52 -18.93 -16.29
CA GLY A 338 23.39 -19.73 -17.15
C GLY A 338 22.74 -20.26 -18.42
N GLY A 339 22.95 -19.55 -19.51
CA GLY A 339 22.78 -20.10 -20.83
C GLY A 339 23.77 -21.25 -20.98
N ALA A 340 23.25 -22.46 -21.14
CA ALA A 340 24.03 -23.65 -21.40
C ALA A 340 25.10 -23.35 -22.44
N ALA A 341 26.36 -23.40 -22.03
CA ALA A 341 27.49 -23.28 -22.92
C ALA A 341 27.47 -24.45 -23.90
N ALA A 342 27.25 -24.15 -25.17
CA ALA A 342 27.58 -25.08 -26.26
C ALA A 342 29.12 -25.24 -26.31
N PRO A 343 29.66 -26.43 -26.41
CA PRO A 343 31.09 -26.65 -26.43
C PRO A 343 31.69 -26.38 -27.83
N GLY A 344 32.68 -25.52 -27.87
CA GLY A 344 33.78 -25.63 -28.79
C GLY A 344 33.78 -24.77 -30.06
N ALA A 345 34.59 -23.71 -30.05
CA ALA A 345 35.55 -23.45 -31.12
C ALA A 345 36.61 -22.47 -30.61
N SER A 346 37.84 -23.00 -30.50
CA SER A 346 39.08 -22.28 -30.32
C SER A 346 39.47 -21.52 -31.59
N GLY A 347 40.03 -20.29 -31.46
CA GLY A 347 40.69 -19.61 -32.54
C GLY A 347 40.84 -18.11 -32.27
N GLY A 348 42.09 -17.67 -32.02
CA GLY A 348 42.49 -16.33 -31.68
C GLY A 348 42.34 -15.33 -32.83
N ASP A 349 42.30 -14.07 -32.51
CA ASP A 349 43.30 -13.04 -32.77
C ASP A 349 42.76 -11.64 -32.46
N GLN A 350 43.70 -10.81 -32.03
CA GLN A 350 43.53 -9.38 -31.73
C GLN A 350 43.20 -8.55 -32.97
N ALA A 351 42.39 -7.50 -32.83
CA ALA A 351 42.72 -6.12 -33.19
C ALA A 351 41.53 -5.14 -33.03
N SER A 352 41.79 -4.11 -32.27
CA SER A 352 41.41 -2.67 -32.30
C SER A 352 40.20 -2.18 -33.11
N GLU A 353 39.40 -1.41 -32.35
CA GLU A 353 38.76 -0.11 -32.67
C GLU A 353 38.11 0.11 -34.05
N LYS A 354 36.80 0.38 -34.04
CA LYS A 354 36.19 1.69 -34.41
C LYS A 354 34.68 1.68 -34.24
N GLU A 355 34.18 2.78 -33.65
CA GLU A 355 32.77 3.21 -33.67
C GLU A 355 32.25 3.26 -35.11
N ASP A 356 31.07 2.74 -35.36
CA ASP A 356 30.14 3.40 -36.28
C ASP A 356 28.67 3.03 -35.99
N SER A 357 27.86 4.05 -35.94
CA SER A 357 26.43 4.05 -35.70
C SER A 357 25.67 3.70 -36.98
N GLY A 358 24.83 2.66 -36.92
CA GLY A 358 23.92 2.37 -38.01
C GLY A 358 22.96 1.22 -37.70
N LEU A 359 21.70 1.54 -37.49
CA LEU A 359 20.62 0.57 -37.39
C LEU A 359 20.47 -0.18 -38.71
N GLY A 360 20.79 -1.45 -38.70
CA GLY A 360 20.71 -2.33 -39.89
C GLY A 360 19.27 -2.51 -40.38
N ILE A 361 19.06 -2.40 -41.69
CA ILE A 361 17.81 -2.57 -42.44
C ILE A 361 17.03 -3.84 -42.07
N GLY A 362 17.66 -4.86 -41.51
CA GLY A 362 17.03 -6.12 -41.07
C GLY A 362 16.07 -5.96 -39.88
N ALA A 363 16.31 -4.99 -39.00
CA ALA A 363 15.44 -4.76 -37.82
C ALA A 363 14.10 -4.09 -38.20
N ILE A 364 14.10 -3.24 -39.23
CA ILE A 364 12.91 -2.55 -39.72
C ILE A 364 11.95 -3.51 -40.43
N VAL A 365 12.48 -4.50 -41.15
CA VAL A 365 11.66 -5.50 -41.88
C VAL A 365 10.97 -6.46 -40.89
N GLY A 366 11.61 -6.81 -39.77
CA GLY A 366 11.02 -7.68 -38.73
C GLY A 366 9.83 -7.05 -38.01
N ILE A 367 9.89 -5.75 -37.72
CA ILE A 367 8.80 -5.03 -37.05
C ILE A 367 7.59 -4.86 -37.98
N ALA A 368 7.82 -4.56 -39.27
CA ALA A 368 6.74 -4.42 -40.25
C ALA A 368 5.99 -5.73 -40.48
N ALA A 369 6.68 -6.87 -40.51
CA ALA A 369 6.07 -8.20 -40.65
C ALA A 369 5.22 -8.58 -39.41
N GLY A 370 5.71 -8.27 -38.21
CA GLY A 370 4.97 -8.52 -36.95
C GLY A 370 3.65 -7.74 -36.87
N VAL A 371 3.67 -6.46 -37.23
CA VAL A 371 2.47 -5.61 -37.22
C VAL A 371 1.43 -6.09 -38.24
N LEU A 372 1.87 -6.56 -39.42
CA LEU A 372 0.96 -7.06 -40.45
C LEU A 372 0.24 -8.34 -40.00
N VAL A 373 0.93 -9.25 -39.30
CA VAL A 373 0.32 -10.47 -38.74
C VAL A 373 -0.73 -10.14 -37.68
N VAL A 374 -0.47 -9.19 -36.79
CA VAL A 374 -1.42 -8.77 -35.77
C VAL A 374 -2.68 -8.14 -36.39
N VAL A 375 -2.52 -7.30 -37.42
CA VAL A 375 -3.67 -6.68 -38.11
C VAL A 375 -4.52 -7.75 -38.81
N VAL A 376 -3.92 -8.76 -39.42
CA VAL A 376 -4.66 -9.87 -40.08
C VAL A 376 -5.40 -10.71 -39.03
N ILE A 377 -4.82 -10.99 -37.88
CA ILE A 377 -5.51 -11.73 -36.79
C ILE A 377 -6.70 -10.93 -36.28
N ILE A 378 -6.56 -9.62 -36.05
CA ILE A 378 -7.66 -8.76 -35.61
C ILE A 378 -8.79 -8.74 -36.66
N ALA A 379 -8.45 -8.63 -37.92
CA ALA A 379 -9.46 -8.67 -39.01
C ALA A 379 -10.22 -9.99 -39.05
N ILE A 380 -9.54 -11.13 -38.88
CA ILE A 380 -10.17 -12.46 -38.82
C ILE A 380 -11.12 -12.57 -37.62
N VAL A 381 -10.69 -12.09 -36.42
CA VAL A 381 -11.54 -12.09 -35.21
C VAL A 381 -12.81 -11.27 -35.42
N ILE A 382 -12.70 -10.08 -36.06
CA ILE A 382 -13.87 -9.23 -36.35
C ILE A 382 -14.81 -9.91 -37.36
N VAL A 383 -14.31 -10.57 -38.39
CA VAL A 383 -15.13 -11.29 -39.38
C VAL A 383 -15.82 -12.50 -38.73
N VAL A 384 -15.14 -13.25 -37.86
CA VAL A 384 -15.73 -14.39 -37.15
C VAL A 384 -16.79 -13.94 -36.16
N ALA A 385 -16.56 -12.84 -35.42
CA ALA A 385 -17.52 -12.26 -34.50
C ALA A 385 -18.80 -11.79 -35.22
N ARG A 386 -18.66 -11.12 -36.38
CA ARG A 386 -19.81 -10.66 -37.20
C ARG A 386 -20.60 -11.79 -37.85
N LYS A 387 -20.05 -12.99 -38.01
CA LYS A 387 -20.78 -14.17 -38.53
C LYS A 387 -21.64 -14.89 -37.48
N LYS A 388 -21.49 -14.55 -36.18
CA LYS A 388 -22.22 -15.20 -35.09
C LYS A 388 -23.57 -14.55 -34.75
N ASP A 389 -23.89 -13.37 -35.27
CA ASP A 389 -25.09 -12.60 -34.98
C ASP A 389 -26.19 -12.71 -36.05
N GLY A 390 -26.24 -13.81 -36.80
CA GLY A 390 -27.30 -14.07 -37.76
C GLY A 390 -28.03 -15.39 -37.50
N HIS A 391 -29.21 -15.34 -36.96
CA HIS A 391 -30.28 -16.32 -36.80
C HIS A 391 -30.61 -16.70 -35.35
N ASN A 392 -31.69 -16.11 -34.84
CA ASN A 392 -32.87 -16.83 -34.37
C ASN A 392 -33.93 -15.83 -33.89
N GLY A 393 -35.00 -15.71 -34.66
CA GLY A 393 -36.24 -15.07 -34.26
C GLY A 393 -37.07 -16.00 -33.37
N PRO A 394 -38.07 -15.46 -32.66
CA PRO A 394 -38.82 -16.18 -31.64
C PRO A 394 -39.96 -17.03 -32.26
N PRO A 395 -40.30 -18.18 -31.63
CA PRO A 395 -41.52 -18.92 -32.00
C PRO A 395 -42.75 -18.38 -31.26
N PRO A 396 -43.95 -18.52 -31.86
CA PRO A 396 -45.21 -17.97 -31.35
C PRO A 396 -45.86 -18.89 -30.32
N GLY A 397 -46.67 -18.27 -29.45
CA GLY A 397 -47.40 -18.89 -28.37
C GLY A 397 -48.58 -19.77 -28.78
N GLY A 398 -49.08 -20.51 -27.81
CA GLY A 398 -50.35 -21.22 -27.83
C GLY A 398 -50.62 -21.90 -26.48
N PRO A 399 -51.87 -22.07 -26.08
CA PRO A 399 -52.33 -21.94 -24.72
C PRO A 399 -52.77 -23.28 -24.06
N GLY A 400 -52.88 -23.26 -22.73
CA GLY A 400 -53.94 -23.97 -22.04
C GLY A 400 -53.62 -25.28 -21.32
N GLY A 401 -54.04 -25.36 -20.07
CA GLY A 401 -54.69 -26.56 -19.57
C GLY A 401 -54.21 -27.19 -18.27
N PHE A 402 -54.86 -26.82 -17.19
CA PHE A 402 -55.45 -27.64 -16.10
C PHE A 402 -54.73 -28.88 -15.53
N GLY A 403 -54.71 -28.97 -14.18
CA GLY A 403 -55.01 -30.17 -13.41
C GLY A 403 -54.00 -30.56 -12.37
N GLY A 404 -54.31 -30.38 -11.05
CA GLY A 404 -53.67 -31.03 -9.94
C GLY A 404 -54.15 -32.52 -9.82
N PRO A 405 -54.11 -33.22 -8.66
CA PRO A 405 -53.44 -33.03 -7.37
C PRO A 405 -52.75 -34.29 -6.87
N GLY A 406 -52.08 -34.29 -5.72
CA GLY A 406 -51.89 -35.47 -4.90
C GLY A 406 -50.51 -35.66 -4.29
N GLY A 407 -50.40 -35.43 -2.97
CA GLY A 407 -49.26 -35.83 -2.16
C GLY A 407 -49.23 -37.37 -1.95
N PRO A 408 -48.56 -37.95 -0.98
CA PRO A 408 -48.03 -37.46 0.30
C PRO A 408 -46.67 -38.05 0.72
N GLY A 409 -46.11 -37.62 1.87
CA GLY A 409 -45.43 -38.54 2.75
C GLY A 409 -43.99 -38.22 3.14
N PHE A 410 -43.87 -37.70 4.33
CA PHE A 410 -42.64 -37.58 5.14
C PHE A 410 -42.05 -38.93 5.52
N PRO A 411 -40.77 -39.02 5.99
CA PRO A 411 -40.59 -38.90 7.44
C PRO A 411 -39.35 -38.03 7.88
N GLN A 412 -39.51 -37.42 9.04
CA GLN A 412 -38.52 -36.76 9.86
C GLN A 412 -37.48 -37.76 10.41
N GLN A 413 -36.25 -37.28 10.53
CA GLN A 413 -35.23 -37.87 11.42
C GLN A 413 -34.80 -36.88 12.50
N PRO A 414 -34.43 -37.39 13.72
CA PRO A 414 -34.32 -36.59 14.94
C PRO A 414 -32.94 -35.92 15.13
N GLY A 415 -32.93 -34.82 15.89
CA GLY A 415 -31.77 -34.02 16.20
C GLY A 415 -30.84 -34.66 17.24
N PRO A 416 -29.61 -34.16 17.32
CA PRO A 416 -28.61 -34.66 18.26
C PRO A 416 -28.64 -33.94 19.62
N TYR A 417 -28.30 -34.72 20.59
CA TYR A 417 -28.23 -34.47 22.02
C TYR A 417 -27.32 -33.32 22.44
N ALA A 418 -27.78 -32.57 23.43
CA ALA A 418 -26.98 -31.69 24.30
C ALA A 418 -26.02 -32.51 25.16
N GLN A 419 -24.74 -32.14 25.21
CA GLN A 419 -23.77 -32.65 26.18
C GLN A 419 -23.54 -31.61 27.29
N GLN A 420 -23.66 -32.07 28.52
CA GLN A 420 -23.37 -31.37 29.77
C GLN A 420 -21.85 -31.17 29.96
N PRO A 421 -21.43 -30.16 30.73
CA PRO A 421 -20.01 -29.95 31.08
C PRO A 421 -19.53 -30.87 32.19
N GLY A 422 -18.40 -31.51 32.01
CA GLY A 422 -17.67 -32.29 33.03
C GLY A 422 -16.73 -31.41 33.87
N PRO A 423 -16.28 -31.92 35.04
CA PRO A 423 -15.67 -31.10 36.07
C PRO A 423 -14.18 -30.80 35.86
N TYR A 424 -13.78 -29.63 36.32
CA TYR A 424 -12.41 -29.11 36.37
C TYR A 424 -11.48 -30.05 37.18
N GLN A 425 -10.35 -30.44 36.58
CA GLN A 425 -9.18 -30.96 37.30
C GLN A 425 -8.18 -29.81 37.50
N GLN A 426 -7.81 -29.59 38.75
CA GLN A 426 -6.76 -28.69 39.20
C GLN A 426 -5.38 -29.27 38.84
N GLN A 427 -4.52 -28.47 38.26
CA GLN A 427 -3.06 -28.72 38.20
C GLN A 427 -2.32 -27.80 39.20
N PRO A 428 -1.26 -28.33 39.83
CA PRO A 428 -0.57 -27.60 40.90
C PRO A 428 0.59 -26.75 40.44
N GLY A 429 0.70 -25.55 41.07
CA GLY A 429 1.96 -24.93 41.49
C GLY A 429 2.95 -24.43 40.45
N GLY A 430 2.89 -23.13 40.06
CA GLY A 430 4.02 -22.35 39.55
C GLY A 430 4.50 -21.36 40.64
N PRO A 431 5.78 -20.93 40.61
CA PRO A 431 6.41 -20.23 41.72
C PRO A 431 5.90 -18.81 41.92
N SER A 432 5.67 -18.46 43.20
CA SER A 432 5.27 -17.16 43.70
C SER A 432 6.42 -16.13 43.64
N PHE A 433 6.12 -14.95 43.10
CA PHE A 433 6.99 -13.78 43.22
C PHE A 433 6.82 -13.10 44.58
N PRO A 434 7.89 -12.53 45.15
CA PRO A 434 7.79 -11.79 46.42
C PRO A 434 7.09 -10.43 46.25
N PRO A 435 6.42 -9.92 47.31
CA PRO A 435 5.70 -8.64 47.23
C PRO A 435 6.65 -7.44 47.19
N ALA A 436 6.20 -6.40 46.46
CA ALA A 436 6.90 -5.13 46.32
C ALA A 436 6.97 -4.37 47.68
N PRO A 437 8.06 -3.62 47.92
CA PRO A 437 8.21 -2.83 49.13
C PRO A 437 7.27 -1.63 49.16
N PRO A 438 6.85 -1.14 50.36
CA PRO A 438 5.91 -0.03 50.50
C PRO A 438 6.50 1.31 50.10
N ALA A 439 5.69 2.17 49.47
CA ALA A 439 6.03 3.52 49.08
C ALA A 439 6.32 4.41 50.30
N GLN A 440 7.41 5.20 50.25
CA GLN A 440 7.73 6.20 51.24
C GLN A 440 6.83 7.44 51.13
N PRO A 441 6.40 8.08 52.20
CA PRO A 441 5.64 9.32 52.18
C PRO A 441 6.51 10.52 51.79
N PRO A 442 5.95 11.59 51.19
CA PRO A 442 6.73 12.77 50.83
C PRO A 442 7.18 13.54 52.04
N GLY A 443 8.46 13.84 52.13
CA GLY A 443 9.11 14.65 53.14
C GLY A 443 8.69 16.13 53.00
N GLN A 444 8.54 16.75 54.15
CA GLN A 444 8.33 18.19 54.36
C GLN A 444 9.54 19.01 53.90
#